data_7b05f734d86d71b68dc6d035256460df
#
_entry.id   7b05f734d86d71b68dc6d035256460df
#
_cell.length_a   1.000
_cell.length_b   1.000
_cell.length_c   1.000
_cell.angle_alpha   90.00
_cell.angle_beta   90.00
_cell.angle_gamma   90.00
#
_symmetry.space_group_name_H-M   'P 1'
#
loop_
_entity.id
_entity.type
_entity.pdbx_description
1 polymer ?
#
loop_
_entity_poly.entity_id
_entity_poly.type
_entity_poly.pdbx_seq_one_letter_code
_entity_poly.pdbx_strand_id
1 'polypeptide(L)'
;LNPNFPGNYEGAKPSIAKVIYKKSVSATQLDDLKSGGVDVLMGITGGAETDEAVAACDNSNGAFVYTHYSRAGYGKLQFRNDYGPAQFTAVRQAITYCLDRASFAKTFTGGYGGVVDGAYYAGSWMYKEAAANGMLLNAYDTSADTAIAVLEADGWIYDANGEPYVEGVRYKKIPAEYADENDKTYKSIDGAYVTTKVGDDYYMPLVLNWYGTTDNPFSDLLVTDFEQGANIAAAGIVIQKTTGDFNPMLDEFYQQAVYGFYSGTPMYSCFNYATGFTSAAYDYSYNWSIDPSFYENNSIAYLKDEADIYWLS
;
A
#
# COMPACT_ATOMS: atom_id res chain seq x y z
N LEU A 1 -5.58 -27.44 -27.04
CA LEU A 1 -4.60 -28.18 -26.21
C LEU A 1 -3.40 -28.54 -27.06
N ASN A 2 -2.19 -28.46 -26.50
CA ASN A 2 -0.97 -28.91 -27.16
C ASN A 2 -0.98 -30.46 -27.24
N PRO A 3 -1.04 -31.08 -28.42
CA PRO A 3 -1.11 -32.54 -28.53
C PRO A 3 0.20 -33.22 -28.06
N ASN A 4 1.30 -32.48 -28.01
CA ASN A 4 2.60 -32.96 -27.58
C ASN A 4 2.89 -32.69 -26.10
N PHE A 5 1.90 -32.21 -25.34
CA PHE A 5 2.09 -31.98 -23.91
C PHE A 5 2.32 -33.30 -23.19
N PRO A 6 3.45 -33.50 -22.52
CA PRO A 6 3.81 -34.80 -21.93
C PRO A 6 3.01 -35.15 -20.68
N GLY A 7 2.26 -34.21 -20.13
CA GLY A 7 1.61 -34.29 -18.82
C GLY A 7 2.30 -33.40 -17.79
N ASN A 8 1.70 -33.31 -16.59
CA ASN A 8 2.35 -32.69 -15.43
C ASN A 8 3.48 -33.59 -14.92
N TYR A 9 4.10 -33.24 -13.80
CA TYR A 9 5.19 -34.02 -13.17
C TYR A 9 4.78 -35.47 -12.79
N GLU A 10 3.48 -35.76 -12.71
CA GLU A 10 2.93 -37.08 -12.47
C GLU A 10 2.47 -37.75 -13.80
N GLY A 11 2.68 -37.12 -14.93
CA GLY A 11 2.27 -37.60 -16.25
C GLY A 11 0.80 -37.41 -16.57
N ALA A 12 0.01 -36.77 -15.69
CA ALA A 12 -1.41 -36.53 -15.91
C ALA A 12 -1.62 -35.50 -17.03
N LYS A 13 -2.53 -35.78 -17.94
CA LYS A 13 -2.92 -34.90 -19.04
C LYS A 13 -4.28 -34.23 -18.73
N PRO A 14 -4.49 -33.00 -19.27
CA PRO A 14 -5.78 -32.35 -19.10
C PRO A 14 -6.92 -33.21 -19.64
N SER A 15 -7.95 -33.43 -18.82
CA SER A 15 -9.16 -34.16 -19.19
C SER A 15 -10.37 -33.25 -19.41
N ILE A 16 -10.30 -32.00 -18.96
CA ILE A 16 -11.36 -31.01 -19.07
C ILE A 16 -11.36 -30.43 -20.49
N ALA A 17 -12.44 -30.63 -21.21
CA ALA A 17 -12.57 -30.20 -22.60
C ALA A 17 -12.74 -28.68 -22.76
N LYS A 18 -13.37 -28.00 -21.77
CA LYS A 18 -13.68 -26.59 -21.82
C LYS A 18 -13.61 -25.98 -20.43
N VAL A 19 -12.87 -24.87 -20.29
CA VAL A 19 -12.85 -24.02 -19.09
C VAL A 19 -13.48 -22.70 -19.44
N ILE A 20 -14.43 -22.22 -18.63
CA ILE A 20 -15.10 -20.94 -18.80
C ILE A 20 -14.76 -20.08 -17.59
N TYR A 21 -14.18 -18.94 -17.85
CA TYR A 21 -13.95 -17.92 -16.83
C TYR A 21 -15.15 -16.96 -16.80
N LYS A 22 -15.81 -16.89 -15.66
CA LYS A 22 -16.93 -16.00 -15.40
C LYS A 22 -16.45 -14.89 -14.46
N LYS A 23 -16.75 -13.64 -14.79
CA LYS A 23 -16.55 -12.53 -13.83
C LYS A 23 -17.51 -12.75 -12.67
N SER A 24 -17.00 -12.78 -11.46
CA SER A 24 -17.81 -12.83 -10.24
C SER A 24 -17.90 -11.45 -9.57
N VAL A 25 -18.91 -11.30 -8.74
CA VAL A 25 -19.09 -10.14 -7.86
C VAL A 25 -18.84 -10.65 -6.45
N SER A 26 -17.95 -10.00 -5.69
CA SER A 26 -17.55 -10.48 -4.36
C SER A 26 -18.74 -10.76 -3.44
N ALA A 27 -19.74 -9.90 -3.45
CA ALA A 27 -20.91 -10.04 -2.60
C ALA A 27 -21.79 -11.30 -2.90
N THR A 28 -21.66 -11.92 -4.08
CA THR A 28 -22.51 -13.04 -4.52
C THR A 28 -21.72 -14.27 -4.97
N GLN A 29 -20.40 -14.23 -4.95
CA GLN A 29 -19.57 -15.30 -5.51
C GLN A 29 -19.77 -16.65 -4.83
N LEU A 30 -19.98 -16.66 -3.52
CA LEU A 30 -20.22 -17.88 -2.77
C LEU A 30 -21.60 -18.48 -3.06
N ASP A 31 -22.62 -17.64 -3.29
CA ASP A 31 -23.95 -18.06 -3.70
C ASP A 31 -23.94 -18.63 -5.13
N ASP A 32 -23.12 -18.05 -6.02
CA ASP A 32 -22.91 -18.61 -7.36
C ASP A 32 -22.37 -20.05 -7.30
N LEU A 33 -21.42 -20.32 -6.39
CA LEU A 33 -20.91 -21.68 -6.16
C LEU A 33 -22.00 -22.61 -5.58
N LYS A 34 -22.67 -22.17 -4.51
CA LYS A 34 -23.71 -22.95 -3.81
C LYS A 34 -24.89 -23.31 -4.74
N SER A 35 -25.21 -22.42 -5.68
CA SER A 35 -26.29 -22.65 -6.66
C SER A 35 -25.86 -23.43 -7.91
N GLY A 36 -24.59 -23.77 -8.05
CA GLY A 36 -24.05 -24.41 -9.25
C GLY A 36 -23.86 -23.46 -10.44
N GLY A 37 -23.86 -22.16 -10.21
CA GLY A 37 -23.58 -21.16 -11.23
C GLY A 37 -22.11 -21.17 -11.67
N VAL A 38 -21.23 -21.69 -10.81
CA VAL A 38 -19.81 -21.99 -11.07
C VAL A 38 -19.43 -23.31 -10.40
N ASP A 39 -18.45 -24.01 -10.97
CA ASP A 39 -17.93 -25.28 -10.42
C ASP A 39 -16.72 -25.04 -9.50
N VAL A 40 -16.01 -23.96 -9.69
CA VAL A 40 -14.80 -23.58 -8.94
C VAL A 40 -14.84 -22.09 -8.65
N LEU A 41 -14.64 -21.74 -7.39
CA LEU A 41 -14.43 -20.38 -6.94
C LEU A 41 -12.99 -20.24 -6.48
N MET A 42 -12.28 -19.23 -6.99
CA MET A 42 -10.89 -18.96 -6.66
C MET A 42 -10.71 -17.56 -6.09
N GLY A 43 -9.76 -17.43 -5.16
CA GLY A 43 -9.32 -16.11 -4.71
C GLY A 43 -10.14 -15.50 -3.58
N ILE A 44 -10.82 -16.31 -2.76
CA ILE A 44 -11.38 -15.84 -1.50
C ILE A 44 -10.23 -15.46 -0.58
N THR A 45 -10.19 -14.20 -0.14
CA THR A 45 -9.10 -13.64 0.66
C THR A 45 -9.58 -12.86 1.88
N GLY A 46 -10.84 -12.44 1.92
CA GLY A 46 -11.45 -11.78 3.08
C GLY A 46 -11.70 -12.77 4.22
N GLY A 47 -11.45 -12.37 5.47
CA GLY A 47 -11.57 -13.25 6.62
C GLY A 47 -12.98 -13.82 6.81
N ALA A 48 -13.97 -12.94 6.87
CA ALA A 48 -15.38 -13.36 7.05
C ALA A 48 -15.88 -14.25 5.90
N GLU A 49 -15.50 -13.92 4.68
CA GLU A 49 -15.88 -14.68 3.48
C GLU A 49 -15.17 -16.04 3.42
N THR A 50 -13.92 -16.11 3.90
CA THR A 50 -13.19 -17.37 4.05
C THR A 50 -13.86 -18.27 5.08
N ASP A 51 -14.24 -17.73 6.23
CA ASP A 51 -14.94 -18.49 7.28
C ASP A 51 -16.29 -19.04 6.77
N GLU A 52 -17.04 -18.23 6.02
CA GLU A 52 -18.30 -18.67 5.41
C GLU A 52 -18.08 -19.77 4.38
N ALA A 53 -17.05 -19.65 3.54
CA ALA A 53 -16.72 -20.66 2.53
C ALA A 53 -16.30 -21.98 3.16
N VAL A 54 -15.46 -21.94 4.19
CA VAL A 54 -15.06 -23.15 4.96
C VAL A 54 -16.27 -23.79 5.60
N ALA A 55 -17.12 -23.01 6.29
CA ALA A 55 -18.35 -23.54 6.88
C ALA A 55 -19.31 -24.15 5.85
N ALA A 56 -19.41 -23.54 4.66
CA ALA A 56 -20.20 -24.10 3.57
C ALA A 56 -19.67 -25.47 3.09
N CYS A 57 -18.36 -25.63 3.01
CA CYS A 57 -17.74 -26.92 2.68
C CYS A 57 -17.98 -27.96 3.76
N ASP A 58 -17.71 -27.61 5.04
CA ASP A 58 -17.86 -28.53 6.18
C ASP A 58 -19.31 -29.04 6.33
N ASN A 59 -20.28 -28.19 6.07
CA ASN A 59 -21.70 -28.52 6.16
C ASN A 59 -22.28 -29.21 4.89
N SER A 60 -21.48 -29.35 3.84
CA SER A 60 -21.98 -29.84 2.52
C SER A 60 -22.06 -31.36 2.39
N ASN A 61 -21.63 -32.13 3.40
CA ASN A 61 -21.47 -33.58 3.32
C ASN A 61 -20.60 -34.01 2.12
N GLY A 62 -19.57 -33.25 1.80
CA GLY A 62 -18.63 -33.53 0.72
C GLY A 62 -19.09 -33.08 -0.67
N ALA A 63 -20.20 -32.36 -0.78
CA ALA A 63 -20.61 -31.73 -2.04
C ALA A 63 -19.67 -30.62 -2.48
N PHE A 64 -19.08 -29.90 -1.50
CA PHE A 64 -18.06 -28.91 -1.71
C PHE A 64 -16.78 -29.27 -0.95
N VAL A 65 -15.66 -28.98 -1.54
CA VAL A 65 -14.34 -29.14 -0.92
C VAL A 65 -13.53 -27.85 -1.11
N TYR A 66 -12.60 -27.59 -0.20
CA TYR A 66 -11.70 -26.46 -0.34
C TYR A 66 -10.25 -26.90 -0.23
N THR A 67 -9.39 -26.10 -0.81
CA THR A 67 -7.95 -26.13 -0.59
C THR A 67 -7.45 -24.73 -0.29
N HIS A 68 -6.38 -24.63 0.46
CA HIS A 68 -5.75 -23.36 0.77
C HIS A 68 -4.26 -23.41 0.47
N TYR A 69 -3.72 -22.25 0.18
CA TYR A 69 -2.27 -22.07 -0.01
C TYR A 69 -1.88 -20.66 0.47
N SER A 70 -0.64 -20.55 0.93
CA SER A 70 -0.13 -19.23 1.30
C SER A 70 0.01 -18.36 0.06
N ARG A 71 -0.67 -17.21 0.07
CA ARG A 71 -0.54 -16.24 -1.01
C ARG A 71 0.87 -15.64 -0.96
N ALA A 72 1.56 -15.66 -2.09
CA ALA A 72 2.86 -15.03 -2.25
C ALA A 72 2.66 -13.53 -2.56
N GLY A 73 2.29 -12.76 -1.56
CA GLY A 73 2.04 -11.33 -1.70
C GLY A 73 1.71 -10.69 -0.34
N TYR A 74 1.53 -9.39 -0.34
CA TYR A 74 1.16 -8.61 0.84
C TYR A 74 0.39 -7.34 0.43
N GLY A 75 -0.41 -6.81 1.34
CA GLY A 75 -1.01 -5.48 1.22
C GLY A 75 -0.10 -4.44 1.86
N LYS A 76 -0.03 -3.25 1.29
CA LYS A 76 0.79 -2.15 1.78
C LYS A 76 0.13 -0.79 1.59
N LEU A 77 0.58 0.19 2.38
CA LEU A 77 0.49 1.59 2.05
C LEU A 77 1.76 1.97 1.30
N GLN A 78 1.58 2.47 0.08
CA GLN A 78 2.65 2.98 -0.75
C GLN A 78 2.70 4.49 -0.62
N PHE A 79 3.85 5.05 -0.23
CA PHE A 79 4.04 6.48 -0.07
C PHE A 79 4.84 7.06 -1.25
N ARG A 80 4.54 8.30 -1.59
CA ARG A 80 5.42 9.11 -2.43
C ARG A 80 6.50 9.75 -1.57
N ASN A 81 7.75 9.51 -1.93
CA ASN A 81 8.89 10.05 -1.17
C ASN A 81 9.43 11.36 -1.74
N ASP A 82 8.81 11.85 -2.79
CA ASP A 82 9.19 13.06 -3.52
C ASP A 82 8.14 14.16 -3.45
N TYR A 83 7.11 13.99 -2.60
CA TYR A 83 5.99 14.94 -2.55
C TYR A 83 5.42 15.12 -1.14
N GLY A 84 5.20 16.38 -0.77
CA GLY A 84 4.51 16.77 0.45
C GLY A 84 5.10 16.18 1.72
N PRO A 85 4.30 16.01 2.79
CA PRO A 85 4.79 15.46 4.06
C PRO A 85 5.32 14.02 3.95
N ALA A 86 4.83 13.23 3.01
CA ALA A 86 5.25 11.84 2.84
C ALA A 86 6.72 11.68 2.42
N GLN A 87 7.38 12.74 1.90
CA GLN A 87 8.82 12.71 1.61
C GLN A 87 9.68 12.55 2.87
N PHE A 88 9.20 12.97 4.03
CA PHE A 88 9.93 12.86 5.28
C PHE A 88 9.83 11.46 5.87
N THR A 89 10.98 10.86 6.15
CA THR A 89 11.02 9.50 6.73
C THR A 89 10.29 9.44 8.07
N ALA A 90 10.42 10.47 8.89
CA ALA A 90 9.75 10.57 10.18
C ALA A 90 8.22 10.47 10.06
N VAL A 91 7.64 11.06 9.02
CA VAL A 91 6.19 10.99 8.77
C VAL A 91 5.76 9.57 8.43
N ARG A 92 6.48 8.88 7.54
CA ARG A 92 6.19 7.49 7.19
C ARG A 92 6.33 6.55 8.39
N GLN A 93 7.37 6.75 9.20
CA GLN A 93 7.57 6.01 10.45
C GLN A 93 6.47 6.30 11.46
N ALA A 94 6.10 7.56 11.67
CA ALA A 94 5.03 7.94 12.58
C ALA A 94 3.70 7.29 12.18
N ILE A 95 3.34 7.30 10.90
CA ILE A 95 2.15 6.61 10.41
C ILE A 95 2.22 5.12 10.73
N THR A 96 3.38 4.49 10.54
CA THR A 96 3.55 3.06 10.83
C THR A 96 3.38 2.76 12.33
N TYR A 97 3.86 3.62 13.22
CA TYR A 97 3.61 3.51 14.66
C TYR A 97 2.16 3.77 15.05
N CYS A 98 1.42 4.59 14.30
CA CYS A 98 0.01 4.85 14.58
C CYS A 98 -0.90 3.67 14.23
N LEU A 99 -0.52 2.81 13.28
CA LEU A 99 -1.34 1.72 12.78
C LEU A 99 -1.16 0.44 13.60
N ASP A 100 -2.24 -0.11 14.13
CA ASP A 100 -2.24 -1.47 14.68
C ASP A 100 -2.30 -2.50 13.54
N ARG A 101 -1.14 -2.73 12.92
CA ARG A 101 -1.00 -3.63 11.77
C ARG A 101 -1.37 -5.07 12.09
N ALA A 102 -1.16 -5.51 13.33
CA ALA A 102 -1.51 -6.86 13.76
C ALA A 102 -3.03 -7.05 13.84
N SER A 103 -3.72 -6.11 14.46
CA SER A 103 -5.20 -6.09 14.50
C SER A 103 -5.79 -5.95 13.10
N PHE A 104 -5.24 -5.05 12.29
CA PHE A 104 -5.65 -4.87 10.90
C PHE A 104 -5.51 -6.15 10.08
N ALA A 105 -4.33 -6.80 10.12
CA ALA A 105 -4.09 -8.05 9.41
C ALA A 105 -5.05 -9.16 9.87
N LYS A 106 -5.28 -9.28 11.18
CA LYS A 106 -6.22 -10.24 11.75
C LYS A 106 -7.65 -9.99 11.28
N THR A 107 -8.09 -8.74 11.30
CA THR A 107 -9.45 -8.36 10.87
C THR A 107 -9.63 -8.61 9.37
N PHE A 108 -8.67 -8.15 8.56
CA PHE A 108 -8.75 -8.29 7.10
C PHE A 108 -8.70 -9.74 6.65
N THR A 109 -7.83 -10.56 7.25
CA THR A 109 -7.60 -11.95 6.80
C THR A 109 -8.34 -12.99 7.61
N GLY A 110 -9.13 -12.62 8.63
CA GLY A 110 -9.75 -13.59 9.55
C GLY A 110 -8.74 -14.40 10.38
N GLY A 111 -7.50 -13.90 10.51
CA GLY A 111 -6.42 -14.61 11.20
C GLY A 111 -5.60 -15.55 10.30
N TYR A 112 -5.92 -15.64 9.01
CA TYR A 112 -5.16 -16.46 8.04
C TYR A 112 -3.90 -15.76 7.51
N GLY A 113 -3.70 -14.49 7.83
CA GLY A 113 -2.54 -13.70 7.44
C GLY A 113 -1.88 -13.04 8.64
N GLY A 114 -0.75 -12.39 8.40
CA GLY A 114 0.03 -11.69 9.42
C GLY A 114 0.72 -10.45 8.89
N VAL A 115 1.43 -9.76 9.76
CA VAL A 115 2.22 -8.56 9.44
C VAL A 115 3.49 -8.97 8.70
N VAL A 116 3.90 -8.15 7.73
CA VAL A 116 5.16 -8.28 6.99
C VAL A 116 5.97 -6.99 7.21
N ASP A 117 7.19 -7.15 7.70
CA ASP A 117 8.13 -6.05 7.92
C ASP A 117 9.20 -6.03 6.81
N GLY A 118 8.75 -5.76 5.58
CA GLY A 118 9.67 -5.70 4.45
C GLY A 118 9.01 -5.82 3.10
N ALA A 119 9.82 -5.75 2.06
CA ALA A 119 9.37 -5.79 0.67
C ALA A 119 9.10 -7.21 0.14
N TYR A 120 9.09 -8.21 1.01
CA TYR A 120 8.91 -9.62 0.63
C TYR A 120 7.84 -10.26 1.49
N TYR A 121 7.01 -11.12 0.91
CA TYR A 121 6.08 -11.91 1.72
C TYR A 121 6.85 -12.88 2.63
N ALA A 122 6.30 -13.14 3.81
CA ALA A 122 7.00 -13.89 4.88
C ALA A 122 7.42 -15.33 4.49
N GLY A 123 6.78 -15.93 3.49
CA GLY A 123 7.11 -17.26 2.96
C GLY A 123 8.29 -17.27 1.98
N SER A 124 8.75 -16.11 1.48
CA SER A 124 9.84 -16.04 0.51
C SER A 124 11.18 -16.46 1.12
N TRP A 125 12.04 -17.02 0.30
CA TRP A 125 13.39 -17.39 0.74
C TRP A 125 14.21 -16.16 1.14
N MET A 126 14.02 -15.03 0.45
CA MET A 126 14.69 -13.76 0.71
C MET A 126 14.34 -13.23 2.10
N TYR A 127 13.05 -13.25 2.46
CA TYR A 127 12.61 -12.84 3.80
C TYR A 127 13.19 -13.76 4.89
N LYS A 128 13.11 -15.07 4.66
CA LYS A 128 13.63 -16.06 5.62
C LYS A 128 15.12 -15.94 5.83
N GLU A 129 15.88 -15.70 4.78
CA GLU A 129 17.32 -15.50 4.85
C GLU A 129 17.68 -14.19 5.55
N ALA A 130 17.00 -13.08 5.23
CA ALA A 130 17.17 -11.80 5.90
C ALA A 130 16.87 -11.92 7.42
N ALA A 131 15.77 -12.57 7.78
CA ALA A 131 15.41 -12.83 9.18
C ALA A 131 16.46 -13.68 9.91
N ALA A 132 16.93 -14.76 9.27
CA ALA A 132 17.93 -15.66 9.84
C ALA A 132 19.30 -14.99 10.06
N ASN A 133 19.65 -14.02 9.22
CA ASN A 133 20.92 -13.29 9.32
C ASN A 133 20.82 -11.98 10.13
N GLY A 134 19.70 -11.73 10.80
CA GLY A 134 19.49 -10.50 11.57
C GLY A 134 19.44 -9.22 10.73
N MET A 135 19.25 -9.35 9.41
CA MET A 135 19.04 -8.24 8.49
C MET A 135 17.58 -7.78 8.51
N LEU A 136 16.99 -7.78 9.69
CA LEU A 136 15.61 -7.41 9.83
C LEU A 136 15.45 -5.90 9.70
N LEU A 137 14.45 -5.55 8.97
CA LEU A 137 13.90 -4.22 8.86
C LEU A 137 13.31 -3.81 10.21
N ASN A 138 13.12 -2.52 10.39
CA ASN A 138 12.56 -2.00 11.62
C ASN A 138 11.19 -2.66 11.90
N ALA A 139 11.03 -3.18 13.10
CA ALA A 139 9.73 -3.55 13.61
C ALA A 139 9.09 -2.32 14.27
N TYR A 140 7.79 -2.16 14.08
CA TYR A 140 7.04 -1.00 14.57
C TYR A 140 5.91 -1.51 15.47
N ASP A 141 6.06 -1.35 16.76
CA ASP A 141 4.99 -1.58 17.72
C ASP A 141 4.05 -0.38 17.73
N THR A 142 2.75 -0.63 17.81
CA THR A 142 1.75 0.42 17.80
C THR A 142 1.90 1.35 19.00
N SER A 143 2.18 2.63 18.76
CA SER A 143 2.41 3.62 19.82
C SER A 143 2.24 5.05 19.28
N ALA A 144 1.17 5.71 19.69
CA ALA A 144 0.98 7.13 19.38
C ALA A 144 2.07 8.00 19.98
N ASP A 145 2.54 7.69 21.20
CA ASP A 145 3.61 8.47 21.87
C ASP A 145 4.92 8.38 21.08
N THR A 146 5.25 7.18 20.56
CA THR A 146 6.45 7.02 19.72
C THR A 146 6.30 7.76 18.40
N ALA A 147 5.14 7.72 17.79
CA ALA A 147 4.85 8.48 16.56
C ALA A 147 5.04 9.98 16.78
N ILE A 148 4.51 10.51 17.88
CA ILE A 148 4.66 11.92 18.28
C ILE A 148 6.15 12.26 18.48
N ALA A 149 6.87 11.45 19.24
CA ALA A 149 8.29 11.69 19.51
C ALA A 149 9.14 11.72 18.22
N VAL A 150 8.86 10.82 17.26
CA VAL A 150 9.54 10.80 15.95
C VAL A 150 9.23 12.06 15.16
N LEU A 151 7.98 12.51 15.15
CA LEU A 151 7.58 13.74 14.46
C LEU A 151 8.23 14.97 15.09
N GLU A 152 8.23 15.07 16.41
CA GLU A 152 8.83 16.20 17.13
C GLU A 152 10.34 16.27 16.93
N ALA A 153 11.02 15.13 16.93
CA ALA A 153 12.45 15.06 16.64
C ALA A 153 12.80 15.52 15.22
N ASP A 154 11.87 15.34 14.26
CA ASP A 154 12.02 15.80 12.87
C ASP A 154 11.53 17.25 12.66
N GLY A 155 11.04 17.93 13.70
CA GLY A 155 10.64 19.34 13.66
C GLY A 155 9.17 19.60 13.29
N TRP A 156 8.29 18.61 13.39
CA TRP A 156 6.83 18.77 13.28
C TRP A 156 6.25 19.28 14.60
N ILE A 157 6.62 20.49 15.00
CA ILE A 157 6.37 21.05 16.32
C ILE A 157 5.60 22.38 16.31
N TYR A 158 5.09 22.77 15.15
CA TYR A 158 4.38 24.05 15.00
C TYR A 158 2.90 23.85 14.68
N ASP A 159 2.12 24.91 14.86
CA ASP A 159 0.75 25.06 14.37
C ASP A 159 0.70 25.87 13.06
N ALA A 160 -0.50 26.18 12.57
CA ALA A 160 -0.72 26.94 11.33
C ALA A 160 -0.22 28.40 11.41
N ASN A 161 0.04 28.92 12.60
CA ASN A 161 0.51 30.28 12.84
C ASN A 161 2.02 30.33 13.09
N GLY A 162 2.71 29.20 13.03
CA GLY A 162 4.12 29.09 13.34
C GLY A 162 4.43 29.11 14.85
N GLU A 163 3.39 28.99 15.70
CA GLU A 163 3.51 28.87 17.14
C GLU A 163 3.73 27.40 17.55
N PRO A 164 4.20 27.14 18.78
CA PRO A 164 4.34 25.77 19.26
C PRO A 164 3.04 24.99 19.17
N TYR A 165 3.13 23.76 18.62
CA TYR A 165 1.98 22.88 18.46
C TYR A 165 1.32 22.53 19.80
N VAL A 166 0.01 22.60 19.85
CA VAL A 166 -0.82 22.18 21.00
C VAL A 166 -1.82 21.09 20.58
N GLU A 167 -2.58 21.34 19.51
CA GLU A 167 -3.60 20.41 19.02
C GLU A 167 -3.90 20.63 17.53
N GLY A 168 -4.62 19.71 16.91
CA GLY A 168 -5.03 19.77 15.51
C GLY A 168 -3.96 19.25 14.56
N VAL A 169 -3.66 19.98 13.51
CA VAL A 169 -2.67 19.61 12.50
C VAL A 169 -1.28 20.09 12.91
N ARG A 170 -0.29 19.20 12.87
CA ARG A 170 1.11 19.60 13.04
C ARG A 170 1.65 20.24 11.78
N TYR A 171 2.59 21.18 11.99
CA TYR A 171 3.33 21.84 10.91
C TYR A 171 4.81 21.70 11.15
N LYS A 172 5.56 21.69 10.05
CA LYS A 172 7.02 21.74 10.03
C LYS A 172 7.46 23.01 9.33
N LYS A 173 8.38 23.75 9.93
CA LYS A 173 9.05 24.87 9.26
C LYS A 173 9.99 24.30 8.21
N ILE A 174 9.88 24.78 6.98
CA ILE A 174 10.71 24.40 5.85
C ILE A 174 11.55 25.57 5.35
N PRO A 175 12.75 25.32 4.76
CA PRO A 175 13.54 26.35 4.13
C PRO A 175 12.78 27.06 3.01
N ALA A 176 12.98 28.37 2.87
CA ALA A 176 12.28 29.20 1.88
C ALA A 176 12.55 28.75 0.42
N GLU A 177 13.72 28.19 0.16
CA GLU A 177 14.10 27.66 -1.15
C GLU A 177 13.21 26.50 -1.62
N TYR A 178 12.64 25.73 -0.68
CA TYR A 178 11.71 24.64 -0.97
C TYR A 178 10.25 25.10 -1.05
N ALA A 179 9.97 26.34 -0.77
CA ALA A 179 8.65 26.94 -0.93
C ALA A 179 8.48 27.66 -2.26
N ASP A 180 9.42 27.51 -3.18
CA ASP A 180 9.34 28.07 -4.54
C ASP A 180 8.06 27.59 -5.24
N GLU A 181 7.36 28.52 -5.86
CA GLU A 181 6.16 28.26 -6.65
C GLU A 181 6.40 27.29 -7.83
N ASN A 182 7.63 27.12 -8.23
CA ASN A 182 8.03 26.17 -9.28
C ASN A 182 8.40 24.80 -8.73
N ASP A 183 8.56 24.66 -7.42
CA ASP A 183 8.86 23.38 -6.81
C ASP A 183 7.56 22.57 -6.56
N LYS A 184 7.36 21.56 -7.39
CA LYS A 184 6.18 20.70 -7.35
C LYS A 184 6.07 19.86 -6.08
N THR A 185 7.19 19.61 -5.40
CA THR A 185 7.28 18.82 -4.17
C THR A 185 6.45 19.44 -3.04
N TYR A 186 6.31 20.75 -3.05
CA TYR A 186 5.63 21.53 -2.01
C TYR A 186 4.27 22.09 -2.46
N LYS A 187 3.77 21.68 -3.63
CA LYS A 187 2.45 22.11 -4.11
C LYS A 187 1.37 21.12 -3.71
N SER A 188 0.19 21.67 -3.47
CA SER A 188 -1.01 20.88 -3.27
C SER A 188 -1.53 20.33 -4.60
N ILE A 189 -2.52 19.47 -4.47
CA ILE A 189 -3.29 18.83 -5.53
C ILE A 189 -3.82 19.82 -6.60
N ASP A 190 -4.27 20.97 -6.20
CA ASP A 190 -4.83 22.02 -7.06
C ASP A 190 -3.77 23.01 -7.56
N GLY A 191 -2.50 22.73 -7.30
CA GLY A 191 -1.37 23.58 -7.69
C GLY A 191 -1.08 24.74 -6.72
N ALA A 192 -1.85 24.85 -5.63
CA ALA A 192 -1.52 25.75 -4.53
C ALA A 192 -0.33 25.21 -3.73
N TYR A 193 0.29 26.04 -2.94
CA TYR A 193 1.37 25.58 -2.07
C TYR A 193 0.81 24.65 -0.96
N VAL A 194 1.53 23.58 -0.67
CA VAL A 194 1.29 22.76 0.51
C VAL A 194 1.74 23.48 1.78
N THR A 195 2.29 24.68 1.62
CA THR A 195 2.87 25.45 2.71
C THR A 195 2.09 26.73 3.01
N THR A 196 2.07 27.07 4.28
CA THR A 196 1.54 28.35 4.74
C THR A 196 2.69 29.31 5.04
N LYS A 197 2.64 30.52 4.53
CA LYS A 197 3.62 31.58 4.85
C LYS A 197 3.16 32.35 6.08
N VAL A 198 4.04 32.42 7.08
CA VAL A 198 3.84 33.23 8.30
C VAL A 198 5.07 34.14 8.49
N GLY A 199 4.88 35.44 8.31
CA GLY A 199 6.00 36.35 8.23
C GLY A 199 6.92 36.04 7.05
N ASP A 200 8.19 35.78 7.33
CA ASP A 200 9.18 35.37 6.32
C ASP A 200 9.38 33.82 6.26
N ASP A 201 8.70 33.09 7.09
CA ASP A 201 8.84 31.65 7.24
C ASP A 201 7.74 30.88 6.54
N TYR A 202 8.04 29.67 6.13
CA TYR A 202 7.11 28.73 5.47
C TYR A 202 6.91 27.49 6.33
N TYR A 203 5.65 27.07 6.48
CA TYR A 203 5.24 25.95 7.31
C TYR A 203 4.44 24.95 6.47
N MET A 204 4.87 23.69 6.45
CA MET A 204 4.19 22.61 5.77
C MET A 204 3.22 21.90 6.73
N PRO A 205 1.92 21.82 6.43
CA PRO A 205 0.98 21.05 7.23
C PRO A 205 1.19 19.55 7.09
N LEU A 206 0.99 18.80 8.15
CA LEU A 206 1.04 17.34 8.17
C LEU A 206 -0.29 16.76 7.66
N VAL A 207 -0.58 17.01 6.39
CA VAL A 207 -1.77 16.57 5.67
C VAL A 207 -1.37 15.68 4.51
N LEU A 208 -1.83 14.43 4.49
CA LEU A 208 -1.57 13.48 3.43
C LEU A 208 -2.85 13.21 2.62
N ASN A 209 -2.70 13.20 1.32
CA ASN A 209 -3.77 12.77 0.40
C ASN A 209 -3.65 11.28 0.15
N TRP A 210 -4.64 10.53 0.59
CA TRP A 210 -4.70 9.09 0.38
C TRP A 210 -5.72 8.73 -0.68
N TYR A 211 -5.29 7.97 -1.68
CA TYR A 211 -6.19 7.40 -2.65
C TYR A 211 -6.61 5.99 -2.23
N GLY A 212 -7.88 5.83 -1.89
CA GLY A 212 -8.53 4.54 -1.64
C GLY A 212 -9.28 4.07 -2.88
N THR A 213 -9.18 2.78 -3.21
CA THR A 213 -9.91 2.24 -4.35
C THR A 213 -11.33 1.82 -3.99
N THR A 214 -12.26 1.98 -4.95
CA THR A 214 -13.65 1.51 -4.82
C THR A 214 -13.70 -0.03 -4.80
N ASP A 215 -14.75 -0.57 -4.19
CA ASP A 215 -14.99 -2.01 -4.08
C ASP A 215 -13.78 -2.80 -3.55
N ASN A 216 -13.07 -2.21 -2.60
CA ASN A 216 -11.87 -2.78 -2.02
C ASN A 216 -11.98 -2.86 -0.49
N PRO A 217 -12.25 -4.05 0.07
CA PRO A 217 -12.39 -4.22 1.52
C PRO A 217 -11.15 -3.77 2.33
N PHE A 218 -9.97 -3.81 1.72
CA PHE A 218 -8.76 -3.29 2.34
C PHE A 218 -8.82 -1.75 2.49
N SER A 219 -9.28 -1.04 1.46
CA SER A 219 -9.50 0.40 1.52
C SER A 219 -10.59 0.76 2.53
N ASP A 220 -11.65 -0.04 2.61
CA ASP A 220 -12.75 0.22 3.53
C ASP A 220 -12.31 0.08 5.00
N LEU A 221 -11.50 -0.92 5.29
CA LEU A 221 -10.93 -1.10 6.63
C LEU A 221 -9.95 0.03 6.99
N LEU A 222 -9.15 0.51 6.03
CA LEU A 222 -8.24 1.63 6.23
C LEU A 222 -8.96 2.95 6.55
N VAL A 223 -10.23 3.13 6.18
CA VAL A 223 -10.98 4.32 6.60
C VAL A 223 -11.00 4.44 8.12
N THR A 224 -11.25 3.34 8.81
CA THR A 224 -11.33 3.32 10.27
C THR A 224 -9.95 3.49 10.93
N ASP A 225 -8.94 2.80 10.42
CA ASP A 225 -7.66 2.68 11.13
C ASP A 225 -6.66 3.76 10.68
N PHE A 226 -6.80 4.28 9.47
CA PHE A 226 -5.89 5.27 8.88
C PHE A 226 -6.52 6.65 8.76
N GLU A 227 -7.62 6.80 8.00
CA GLU A 227 -8.25 8.13 7.82
C GLU A 227 -8.84 8.66 9.13
N GLN A 228 -9.54 7.81 9.89
CA GLN A 228 -10.22 8.14 11.14
C GLN A 228 -9.48 7.61 12.37
N GLY A 229 -8.27 7.11 12.20
CA GLY A 229 -7.49 6.46 13.25
C GLY A 229 -7.22 7.40 14.43
N ALA A 230 -7.55 6.95 15.65
CA ALA A 230 -7.35 7.75 16.86
C ALA A 230 -5.88 8.12 17.08
N ASN A 231 -4.95 7.20 16.81
CA ASN A 231 -3.50 7.45 16.93
C ASN A 231 -3.00 8.43 15.87
N ILE A 232 -3.54 8.37 14.65
CA ILE A 232 -3.26 9.31 13.56
C ILE A 232 -3.66 10.73 14.00
N ALA A 233 -4.89 10.88 14.49
CA ALA A 233 -5.37 12.16 15.01
C ALA A 233 -4.57 12.65 16.22
N ALA A 234 -4.26 11.78 17.18
CA ALA A 234 -3.44 12.11 18.36
C ALA A 234 -2.02 12.57 17.98
N ALA A 235 -1.46 12.01 16.92
CA ALA A 235 -0.16 12.43 16.39
C ALA A 235 -0.21 13.75 15.60
N GLY A 236 -1.38 14.37 15.43
CA GLY A 236 -1.55 15.60 14.66
C GLY A 236 -1.41 15.42 13.16
N ILE A 237 -1.67 14.21 12.67
CA ILE A 237 -1.67 13.84 11.26
C ILE A 237 -3.10 13.92 10.73
N VAL A 238 -3.28 14.48 9.55
CA VAL A 238 -4.57 14.49 8.85
C VAL A 238 -4.45 13.70 7.56
N ILE A 239 -5.37 12.79 7.34
CA ILE A 239 -5.47 12.02 6.10
C ILE A 239 -6.73 12.48 5.36
N GLN A 240 -6.54 12.91 4.12
CA GLN A 240 -7.62 13.29 3.22
C GLN A 240 -7.82 12.20 2.18
N LYS A 241 -8.93 11.49 2.27
CA LYS A 241 -9.24 10.40 1.34
C LYS A 241 -9.81 10.91 0.02
N THR A 242 -9.27 10.41 -1.08
CA THR A 242 -9.91 10.41 -2.40
C THR A 242 -10.24 8.98 -2.79
N THR A 243 -11.38 8.76 -3.42
CA THR A 243 -11.82 7.42 -3.83
C THR A 243 -12.06 7.35 -5.33
N GLY A 244 -11.63 6.28 -5.96
CA GLY A 244 -11.85 6.02 -7.38
C GLY A 244 -11.39 4.62 -7.78
N ASP A 245 -11.35 4.39 -9.09
CA ASP A 245 -10.98 3.09 -9.63
C ASP A 245 -9.46 2.84 -9.58
N PHE A 246 -9.09 1.56 -9.50
CA PHE A 246 -7.70 1.15 -9.33
C PHE A 246 -6.80 1.51 -10.52
N ASN A 247 -7.22 1.21 -11.75
CA ASN A 247 -6.38 1.48 -12.92
C ASN A 247 -6.11 2.97 -13.15
N PRO A 248 -7.13 3.85 -13.12
CA PRO A 248 -6.89 5.30 -13.17
C PRO A 248 -5.96 5.81 -12.07
N MET A 249 -6.07 5.26 -10.85
CA MET A 249 -5.15 5.59 -9.76
C MET A 249 -3.70 5.25 -10.09
N LEU A 250 -3.45 4.04 -10.60
CA LEU A 250 -2.10 3.64 -10.99
C LEU A 250 -1.57 4.48 -12.14
N ASP A 251 -2.35 4.66 -13.19
CA ASP A 251 -1.94 5.46 -14.34
C ASP A 251 -1.56 6.87 -13.93
N GLU A 252 -2.35 7.48 -13.06
CA GLU A 252 -2.10 8.81 -12.55
C GLU A 252 -0.88 8.87 -11.64
N PHE A 253 -0.74 7.91 -10.73
CA PHE A 253 0.43 7.80 -9.89
C PHE A 253 1.71 7.66 -10.73
N TYR A 254 1.71 6.81 -11.76
CA TYR A 254 2.85 6.67 -12.64
C TYR A 254 3.12 7.93 -13.47
N GLN A 255 2.08 8.56 -14.01
CA GLN A 255 2.21 9.80 -14.76
C GLN A 255 2.87 10.89 -13.89
N GLN A 256 2.39 11.05 -12.67
CA GLN A 256 2.89 12.07 -11.76
C GLN A 256 4.26 11.73 -11.18
N ALA A 257 4.43 10.50 -10.68
CA ALA A 257 5.62 10.11 -9.95
C ALA A 257 6.81 9.73 -10.85
N VAL A 258 6.55 9.04 -11.98
CA VAL A 258 7.62 8.56 -12.87
C VAL A 258 7.97 9.59 -13.93
N TYR A 259 6.96 10.15 -14.57
CA TYR A 259 7.16 11.01 -15.74
C TYR A 259 7.12 12.51 -15.41
N GLY A 260 6.77 12.87 -14.17
CA GLY A 260 6.65 14.26 -13.76
C GLY A 260 5.54 15.02 -14.46
N PHE A 261 4.57 14.33 -15.03
CA PHE A 261 3.40 14.95 -15.64
C PHE A 261 2.38 15.31 -14.57
N TYR A 262 2.20 16.60 -14.37
CA TYR A 262 1.21 17.15 -13.46
C TYR A 262 0.10 17.77 -14.31
N SER A 263 -0.87 16.97 -14.68
CA SER A 263 -1.96 17.39 -15.59
C SER A 263 -3.14 18.06 -14.88
N GLY A 264 -2.90 18.68 -13.72
CA GLY A 264 -3.95 19.29 -12.91
C GLY A 264 -4.75 18.29 -12.07
N THR A 265 -4.39 17.03 -12.12
CA THR A 265 -4.99 15.97 -11.31
C THR A 265 -4.36 15.95 -9.92
N PRO A 266 -5.12 15.55 -8.89
CA PRO A 266 -4.64 15.49 -7.52
C PRO A 266 -3.36 14.68 -7.37
N MET A 267 -2.36 15.26 -6.69
CA MET A 267 -1.18 14.51 -6.28
C MET A 267 -1.48 13.73 -5.02
N TYR A 268 -1.37 12.40 -5.10
CA TYR A 268 -1.56 11.55 -3.93
C TYR A 268 -0.25 11.40 -3.15
N SER A 269 -0.34 11.56 -1.84
CA SER A 269 0.79 11.29 -0.94
C SER A 269 0.99 9.79 -0.74
N CYS A 270 -0.09 9.03 -0.78
CA CYS A 270 -0.07 7.58 -0.63
C CYS A 270 -1.33 6.92 -1.23
N PHE A 271 -1.23 5.63 -1.45
CA PHE A 271 -2.34 4.76 -1.83
C PHE A 271 -2.13 3.34 -1.26
N ASN A 272 -3.20 2.58 -1.14
CA ASN A 272 -3.09 1.18 -0.75
C ASN A 272 -3.01 0.27 -1.98
N TYR A 273 -2.14 -0.71 -1.90
CA TYR A 273 -1.86 -1.64 -2.98
C TYR A 273 -1.64 -3.06 -2.45
N ALA A 274 -2.11 -4.05 -3.18
CA ALA A 274 -1.83 -5.45 -2.89
C ALA A 274 -0.92 -6.02 -3.98
N THR A 275 0.22 -6.57 -3.57
CA THR A 275 1.19 -7.15 -4.49
C THR A 275 0.92 -8.63 -4.70
N GLY A 276 1.18 -9.12 -5.91
CA GLY A 276 1.28 -10.54 -6.18
C GLY A 276 2.72 -11.05 -6.05
N PHE A 277 2.87 -12.33 -6.24
CA PHE A 277 4.14 -13.03 -6.06
C PHE A 277 5.27 -12.52 -6.98
N THR A 278 4.95 -12.10 -8.20
CA THR A 278 5.93 -11.60 -9.17
C THR A 278 6.35 -10.15 -8.92
N SER A 279 5.68 -9.48 -8.03
CA SER A 279 5.86 -8.04 -7.83
C SER A 279 6.88 -7.68 -6.74
N ALA A 280 7.53 -8.66 -6.08
CA ALA A 280 8.58 -8.32 -5.12
C ALA A 280 9.76 -7.60 -5.79
N ALA A 281 10.22 -8.08 -6.94
CA ALA A 281 11.24 -7.40 -7.73
C ALA A 281 10.72 -6.09 -8.33
N TYR A 282 9.49 -6.09 -8.77
CA TYR A 282 8.78 -4.95 -9.28
C TYR A 282 8.61 -3.85 -8.23
N ASP A 283 8.11 -4.20 -7.04
CA ASP A 283 7.98 -3.26 -5.94
C ASP A 283 9.33 -2.69 -5.52
N TYR A 284 10.37 -3.46 -5.63
CA TYR A 284 11.71 -3.02 -5.30
C TYR A 284 12.30 -2.10 -6.37
N SER A 285 12.06 -2.36 -7.65
CA SER A 285 12.47 -1.50 -8.76
C SER A 285 11.69 -0.18 -8.79
N TYR A 286 10.45 -0.19 -8.31
CA TYR A 286 9.64 0.99 -8.05
C TYR A 286 9.67 1.41 -6.57
N ASN A 287 10.74 1.13 -5.88
CA ASN A 287 10.88 1.53 -4.50
C ASN A 287 11.04 3.05 -4.43
N TRP A 288 9.91 3.71 -4.34
CA TRP A 288 9.77 5.15 -4.16
C TRP A 288 10.44 5.69 -2.90
N SER A 289 10.98 4.78 -2.06
CA SER A 289 11.80 5.13 -0.91
C SER A 289 13.27 5.40 -1.27
N ILE A 290 13.68 5.12 -2.49
CA ILE A 290 15.04 5.41 -2.95
C ILE A 290 15.06 6.82 -3.51
N ASP A 291 15.85 7.67 -2.89
CA ASP A 291 16.14 9.01 -3.38
C ASP A 291 16.59 8.92 -4.85
N PRO A 292 15.97 9.67 -5.78
CA PRO A 292 16.42 9.71 -7.18
C PRO A 292 17.91 9.98 -7.34
N SER A 293 18.51 10.79 -6.47
CA SER A 293 19.95 11.07 -6.44
C SER A 293 20.78 9.83 -6.14
N PHE A 294 20.23 8.82 -5.49
CA PHE A 294 20.90 7.54 -5.25
C PHE A 294 21.27 6.86 -6.57
N TYR A 295 20.37 6.87 -7.54
CA TYR A 295 20.62 6.28 -8.86
C TYR A 295 21.71 7.04 -9.62
N GLU A 296 21.69 8.36 -9.56
CA GLU A 296 22.69 9.21 -10.22
C GLU A 296 24.08 9.02 -9.62
N ASN A 297 24.16 8.92 -8.30
CA ASN A 297 25.43 8.85 -7.58
C ASN A 297 26.04 7.43 -7.50
N ASN A 298 25.26 6.38 -7.75
CA ASN A 298 25.69 4.99 -7.55
C ASN A 298 25.79 4.19 -8.85
N SER A 299 25.83 4.84 -10.00
CA SER A 299 25.93 4.19 -11.32
C SER A 299 24.78 3.17 -11.59
N ILE A 300 23.68 3.31 -10.89
CA ILE A 300 22.46 2.53 -11.11
C ILE A 300 21.49 3.31 -12.03
N ALA A 301 21.99 4.38 -12.64
CA ALA A 301 21.23 5.19 -13.59
C ALA A 301 20.65 4.36 -14.74
N TYR A 302 21.39 3.34 -15.18
CA TYR A 302 20.90 2.42 -16.21
C TYR A 302 19.68 1.62 -15.75
N LEU A 303 19.52 1.33 -14.44
CA LEU A 303 18.33 0.67 -13.92
C LEU A 303 17.10 1.59 -13.93
N LYS A 304 17.32 2.91 -13.91
CA LYS A 304 16.24 3.88 -14.09
C LYS A 304 15.77 3.90 -15.55
N ASP A 305 16.71 3.90 -16.49
CA ASP A 305 16.41 3.89 -17.92
C ASP A 305 15.95 2.51 -18.39
N GLU A 306 16.34 1.47 -17.69
CA GLU A 306 15.99 0.06 -17.91
C GLU A 306 14.85 -0.40 -16.98
N ALA A 307 14.26 0.49 -16.18
CA ALA A 307 13.13 0.16 -15.30
C ALA A 307 11.97 -0.46 -16.10
N ASP A 308 11.79 -0.05 -17.34
CA ASP A 308 10.83 -0.65 -18.27
C ASP A 308 11.16 -2.11 -18.61
N ILE A 309 12.42 -2.51 -18.54
CA ILE A 309 12.85 -3.90 -18.80
C ILE A 309 12.55 -4.81 -17.63
N TYR A 310 12.68 -4.33 -16.41
CA TYR A 310 12.24 -5.07 -15.22
C TYR A 310 10.73 -5.35 -15.19
N TRP A 311 9.95 -4.54 -15.91
CA TRP A 311 8.53 -4.76 -16.12
C TRP A 311 8.22 -5.94 -17.04
N LEU A 312 9.12 -6.27 -17.92
CA LEU A 312 8.92 -7.24 -18.99
C LEU A 312 9.57 -8.59 -18.66
N SER A 313 10.38 -8.69 -17.64
CA SER A 313 11.04 -9.92 -17.18
C SER A 313 10.36 -10.54 -15.97
#